data_3df4e410b39f4091ff0ee698ee9225a2
#
_entry.id   3df4e410b39f4091ff0ee698ee9225a2
#
_cell.length_a   1.000
_cell.length_b   1.000
_cell.length_c   1.000
_cell.angle_alpha   90.00
_cell.angle_beta   90.00
_cell.angle_gamma   90.00
#
_symmetry.space_group_name_H-M   'P 1'
#
loop_
_entity.id
_entity.type
_entity.pdbx_description
1 polymer ?
#
loop_
_entity_poly.entity_id
_entity_poly.type
_entity_poly.pdbx_seq_one_letter_code
_entity_poly.pdbx_strand_id
1 'polypeptide(L)'
;SRLARDGRTLVIATKVLMCRFLHQRSRLEKERHIVTGTFITFEGPDGAGKTSVLKTLIPQLEQHVRVPLHLTREPGGAKISETIREVILDPANTAMNARTEALLYAASRRQHLVEVIQPALAQGDIVVCDRFVDSSVAYQGGGREIGPDAVLKMNQFATAGLEPALTLYLDVPVQVGLDRIKSHQNERQYDRLDQESLAFHERVHDAYMTLIVDNPQRIVSIDATEPLEKVVAACFQTITRRFPELFN
;
A
#
# COMPACT_ATOMS: atom_id res chain seq x y z
N SER A 1 -2.96 -27.53 -54.95
CA SER A 1 -2.04 -26.39 -54.71
C SER A 1 -2.61 -25.28 -53.81
N ARG A 2 -3.90 -25.24 -53.46
CA ARG A 2 -4.47 -24.28 -52.48
C ARG A 2 -4.21 -24.67 -51.02
N LEU A 3 -4.24 -25.96 -50.69
CA LEU A 3 -4.02 -26.46 -49.31
C LEU A 3 -2.59 -26.23 -48.75
N ALA A 4 -1.58 -26.14 -49.63
CA ALA A 4 -0.20 -25.90 -49.22
C ALA A 4 0.11 -24.43 -48.87
N ARG A 5 -0.73 -23.47 -49.31
CA ARG A 5 -0.59 -22.05 -48.94
C ARG A 5 -1.14 -21.75 -47.55
N ASP A 6 -2.24 -22.39 -47.16
CA ASP A 6 -2.88 -22.16 -45.86
C ASP A 6 -2.02 -22.67 -44.71
N GLY A 7 -1.33 -23.78 -44.83
CA GLY A 7 -0.46 -24.34 -43.80
C GLY A 7 0.75 -23.45 -43.50
N ARG A 8 1.36 -22.80 -44.50
CA ARG A 8 2.49 -21.89 -44.31
C ARG A 8 2.07 -20.56 -43.64
N THR A 9 0.89 -20.06 -44.01
CA THR A 9 0.35 -18.82 -43.39
C THR A 9 0.00 -19.03 -41.93
N LEU A 10 -0.56 -20.18 -41.55
CA LEU A 10 -0.90 -20.54 -40.18
C LEU A 10 0.37 -20.68 -39.31
N VAL A 11 1.42 -21.35 -39.82
CA VAL A 11 2.69 -21.51 -39.11
C VAL A 11 3.41 -20.17 -38.91
N ILE A 12 3.34 -19.25 -39.86
CA ILE A 12 3.93 -17.91 -39.73
C ILE A 12 3.14 -17.08 -38.70
N ALA A 13 1.81 -17.12 -38.72
CA ALA A 13 0.97 -16.43 -37.74
C ALA A 13 1.23 -16.94 -36.34
N THR A 14 1.36 -18.25 -36.12
CA THR A 14 1.66 -18.85 -34.82
C THR A 14 3.07 -18.47 -34.32
N LYS A 15 4.07 -18.44 -35.19
CA LYS A 15 5.44 -18.01 -34.85
C LYS A 15 5.50 -16.52 -34.48
N VAL A 16 4.77 -15.66 -35.21
CA VAL A 16 4.71 -14.22 -34.90
C VAL A 16 3.98 -13.97 -33.58
N LEU A 17 2.91 -14.70 -33.30
CA LEU A 17 2.18 -14.63 -32.03
C LEU A 17 3.05 -15.10 -30.87
N MET A 18 3.77 -16.19 -31.02
CA MET A 18 4.69 -16.75 -30.04
C MET A 18 5.89 -15.83 -29.79
N CYS A 19 6.43 -15.20 -30.85
CA CYS A 19 7.51 -14.23 -30.75
C CYS A 19 7.05 -12.94 -30.01
N ARG A 20 5.83 -12.47 -30.26
CA ARG A 20 5.21 -11.36 -29.50
C ARG A 20 4.97 -11.73 -28.03
N PHE A 21 4.50 -12.94 -27.76
CA PHE A 21 4.32 -13.44 -26.38
C PHE A 21 5.66 -13.57 -25.64
N LEU A 22 6.70 -14.07 -26.27
CA LEU A 22 8.05 -14.18 -25.70
C LEU A 22 8.68 -12.80 -25.50
N HIS A 23 8.48 -11.88 -26.44
CA HIS A 23 8.96 -10.49 -26.31
C HIS A 23 8.23 -9.73 -25.18
N GLN A 24 6.93 -9.97 -25.03
CA GLN A 24 6.13 -9.41 -23.96
C GLN A 24 6.50 -10.01 -22.59
N ARG A 25 6.79 -11.31 -22.51
CA ARG A 25 7.34 -11.97 -21.32
C ARG A 25 8.72 -11.43 -20.96
N SER A 26 9.62 -11.30 -21.92
CA SER A 26 10.97 -10.74 -21.66
C SER A 26 10.93 -9.27 -21.26
N ARG A 27 9.93 -8.50 -21.71
CA ARG A 27 9.70 -7.12 -21.30
C ARG A 27 9.15 -7.05 -19.88
N LEU A 28 8.24 -7.94 -19.51
CA LEU A 28 7.72 -8.09 -18.14
C LEU A 28 8.79 -8.64 -17.17
N GLU A 29 9.70 -9.49 -17.65
CA GLU A 29 10.84 -9.98 -16.86
C GLU A 29 11.94 -8.92 -16.70
N LYS A 30 12.15 -8.03 -17.67
CA LYS A 30 13.06 -6.88 -17.56
C LYS A 30 12.50 -5.77 -16.66
N GLU A 31 11.20 -5.71 -16.47
CA GLU A 31 10.54 -4.80 -15.50
C GLU A 31 10.52 -5.38 -14.06
N ARG A 32 10.95 -6.61 -13.84
CA ARG A 32 11.32 -7.09 -12.51
C ARG A 32 12.62 -6.38 -12.12
N HIS A 33 12.49 -5.15 -11.65
CA HIS A 33 13.57 -4.53 -10.91
C HIS A 33 13.97 -5.51 -9.81
N ILE A 34 15.26 -5.89 -9.77
CA ILE A 34 15.81 -6.61 -8.63
C ILE A 34 15.61 -5.65 -7.46
N VAL A 35 14.58 -5.91 -6.66
CA VAL A 35 14.31 -5.15 -5.44
C VAL A 35 15.39 -5.61 -4.47
N THR A 36 16.40 -4.77 -4.27
CA THR A 36 17.49 -5.01 -3.33
C THR A 36 17.23 -4.33 -1.99
N GLY A 37 16.39 -3.29 -1.98
CA GLY A 37 15.99 -2.57 -0.79
C GLY A 37 14.85 -3.23 -0.02
N THR A 38 14.54 -2.69 1.14
CA THR A 38 13.51 -3.21 2.04
C THR A 38 12.29 -2.31 2.06
N PHE A 39 11.12 -2.87 1.73
CA PHE A 39 9.86 -2.15 1.72
C PHE A 39 9.00 -2.53 2.93
N ILE A 40 8.70 -1.54 3.78
CA ILE A 40 7.91 -1.68 5.00
C ILE A 40 6.71 -0.76 4.92
N THR A 41 5.52 -1.25 5.31
CA THR A 41 4.31 -0.43 5.37
C THR A 41 3.75 -0.35 6.77
N PHE A 42 3.12 0.78 7.07
CA PHE A 42 2.33 1.00 8.28
C PHE A 42 0.86 1.09 7.90
N GLU A 43 0.07 0.25 8.50
CA GLU A 43 -1.36 0.15 8.26
C GLU A 43 -2.14 0.31 9.56
N GLY A 44 -3.45 0.44 9.46
CA GLY A 44 -4.36 0.58 10.59
C GLY A 44 -5.47 1.57 10.33
N PRO A 45 -6.57 1.52 11.10
CA PRO A 45 -7.70 2.41 10.94
C PRO A 45 -7.31 3.88 11.16
N ASP A 46 -8.22 4.77 10.83
CA ASP A 46 -8.08 6.17 11.19
C ASP A 46 -8.09 6.32 12.71
N GLY A 47 -7.28 7.24 13.24
CA GLY A 47 -7.09 7.37 14.69
C GLY A 47 -6.19 6.32 15.35
N ALA A 48 -5.62 5.35 14.61
CA ALA A 48 -4.67 4.38 15.16
C ALA A 48 -3.33 4.98 15.61
N GLY A 49 -3.05 6.25 15.26
CA GLY A 49 -1.84 6.95 15.69
C GLY A 49 -0.63 6.74 14.78
N LYS A 50 -0.80 6.25 13.54
CA LYS A 50 0.28 6.01 12.57
C LYS A 50 1.24 7.19 12.45
N THR A 51 0.74 8.39 12.23
CA THR A 51 1.55 9.60 12.06
C THR A 51 2.42 9.88 13.28
N SER A 52 1.87 9.75 14.50
CA SER A 52 2.62 9.96 15.76
C SER A 52 3.71 8.91 15.95
N VAL A 53 3.37 7.65 15.66
CA VAL A 53 4.34 6.54 15.72
C VAL A 53 5.47 6.77 14.72
N LEU A 54 5.16 7.04 13.46
CA LEU A 54 6.17 7.27 12.42
C LEU A 54 7.06 8.48 12.74
N LYS A 55 6.48 9.59 13.20
CA LYS A 55 7.22 10.80 13.60
C LYS A 55 8.26 10.51 14.69
N THR A 56 7.97 9.57 15.59
CA THR A 56 8.87 9.20 16.70
C THR A 56 9.83 8.08 16.30
N LEU A 57 9.35 7.10 15.54
CA LEU A 57 10.10 5.90 15.17
C LEU A 57 11.17 6.17 14.13
N ILE A 58 10.85 6.96 13.08
CA ILE A 58 11.76 7.17 11.95
C ILE A 58 13.11 7.75 12.40
N PRO A 59 13.19 8.81 13.22
CA PRO A 59 14.48 9.32 13.71
C PRO A 59 15.28 8.28 14.51
N GLN A 60 14.60 7.37 15.21
CA GLN A 60 15.28 6.29 15.94
C GLN A 60 15.86 5.25 14.99
N LEU A 61 15.11 4.86 13.95
CA LEU A 61 15.61 3.93 12.92
C LEU A 61 16.81 4.51 12.18
N GLU A 62 16.76 5.78 11.77
CA GLU A 62 17.82 6.47 11.04
C GLU A 62 19.17 6.48 11.78
N GLN A 63 19.14 6.48 13.13
CA GLN A 63 20.36 6.42 13.94
C GLN A 63 21.03 5.04 13.94
N HIS A 64 20.33 3.99 13.54
CA HIS A 64 20.78 2.61 13.67
C HIS A 64 20.89 1.86 12.33
N VAL A 65 20.27 2.36 11.25
CA VAL A 65 20.31 1.71 9.94
C VAL A 65 21.59 2.01 9.19
N ARG A 66 22.02 1.06 8.36
CA ARG A 66 23.26 1.13 7.53
C ARG A 66 23.05 1.72 6.14
N VAL A 67 21.80 1.87 5.71
CA VAL A 67 21.41 2.35 4.38
C VAL A 67 20.40 3.48 4.53
N PRO A 68 20.24 4.35 3.51
CA PRO A 68 19.24 5.41 3.54
C PRO A 68 17.83 4.89 3.84
N LEU A 69 17.06 5.66 4.60
CA LEU A 69 15.67 5.39 4.91
C LEU A 69 14.80 6.51 4.33
N HIS A 70 13.77 6.12 3.57
CA HIS A 70 12.81 7.03 2.96
C HIS A 70 11.44 6.84 3.59
N LEU A 71 10.92 7.89 4.24
CA LEU A 71 9.53 7.91 4.71
C LEU A 71 8.64 8.52 3.63
N THR A 72 7.57 7.83 3.28
CA THR A 72 6.57 8.30 2.33
C THR A 72 5.16 7.89 2.76
N ARG A 73 4.13 8.25 1.98
CA ARG A 73 2.72 7.95 2.30
C ARG A 73 1.86 7.79 1.05
N GLU A 74 0.73 7.11 1.22
CA GLU A 74 -0.32 7.02 0.23
C GLU A 74 -1.71 7.40 0.81
N PRO A 75 -2.60 7.99 -0.01
CA PRO A 75 -2.32 8.49 -1.36
C PRO A 75 -1.41 9.71 -1.31
N GLY A 76 -0.58 9.90 -2.35
CA GLY A 76 0.37 11.01 -2.44
C GLY A 76 1.80 10.54 -2.65
N GLY A 77 2.78 11.30 -2.16
CA GLY A 77 4.21 10.98 -2.22
C GLY A 77 4.91 11.38 -3.51
N ALA A 78 4.19 11.71 -4.58
CA ALA A 78 4.71 12.23 -5.85
C ALA A 78 3.78 13.33 -6.38
N LYS A 79 4.27 14.23 -7.24
CA LYS A 79 3.51 15.42 -7.67
C LYS A 79 2.12 15.06 -8.22
N ILE A 80 2.05 14.15 -9.18
CA ILE A 80 0.76 13.70 -9.77
C ILE A 80 -0.08 12.98 -8.71
N SER A 81 0.54 12.18 -7.86
CA SER A 81 -0.14 11.46 -6.78
C SER A 81 -0.77 12.41 -5.76
N GLU A 82 -0.13 13.56 -5.47
CA GLU A 82 -0.71 14.61 -4.59
C GLU A 82 -1.93 15.25 -5.23
N THR A 83 -1.89 15.56 -6.54
CA THR A 83 -3.08 16.09 -7.25
C THR A 83 -4.26 15.10 -7.20
N ILE A 84 -3.98 13.80 -7.37
CA ILE A 84 -5.00 12.76 -7.24
C ILE A 84 -5.52 12.69 -5.80
N ARG A 85 -4.64 12.82 -4.79
CA ARG A 85 -5.00 12.86 -3.37
C ARG A 85 -5.98 13.99 -3.08
N GLU A 86 -5.74 15.20 -3.62
CA GLU A 86 -6.65 16.34 -3.46
C GLU A 86 -8.05 15.99 -3.94
N VAL A 87 -8.18 15.34 -5.11
CA VAL A 87 -9.48 14.90 -5.63
C VAL A 87 -10.15 13.86 -4.72
N ILE A 88 -9.37 12.87 -4.23
CA ILE A 88 -9.89 11.77 -3.39
C ILE A 88 -10.43 12.31 -2.05
N LEU A 89 -9.68 13.21 -1.41
CA LEU A 89 -9.94 13.64 -0.03
C LEU A 89 -10.83 14.87 0.08
N ASP A 90 -11.10 15.58 -1.04
CA ASP A 90 -11.95 16.78 -1.03
C ASP A 90 -13.35 16.45 -0.48
N PRO A 91 -13.76 17.05 0.65
CA PRO A 91 -15.09 16.85 1.25
C PRO A 91 -16.25 17.22 0.33
N ALA A 92 -16.01 18.09 -0.69
CA ALA A 92 -17.04 18.47 -1.66
C ALA A 92 -17.36 17.35 -2.66
N ASN A 93 -16.47 16.36 -2.85
CA ASN A 93 -16.64 15.27 -3.79
C ASN A 93 -17.55 14.14 -3.26
N THR A 94 -18.67 14.48 -2.66
CA THR A 94 -19.63 13.52 -2.05
C THR A 94 -20.27 12.57 -3.06
N ALA A 95 -20.37 12.97 -4.33
CA ALA A 95 -20.93 12.15 -5.41
C ALA A 95 -19.93 11.12 -5.99
N MET A 96 -18.70 11.03 -5.45
CA MET A 96 -17.70 10.11 -5.96
C MET A 96 -18.16 8.66 -5.83
N ASN A 97 -18.24 7.97 -6.96
CA ASN A 97 -18.56 6.55 -6.98
C ASN A 97 -17.44 5.72 -6.33
N ALA A 98 -17.80 4.68 -5.58
CA ALA A 98 -16.85 3.83 -4.85
C ALA A 98 -15.76 3.23 -5.77
N ARG A 99 -16.10 2.79 -6.99
CA ARG A 99 -15.10 2.27 -7.94
C ARG A 99 -14.20 3.38 -8.50
N THR A 100 -14.72 4.59 -8.70
CA THR A 100 -13.92 5.76 -9.09
C THR A 100 -12.89 6.06 -7.99
N GLU A 101 -13.30 6.07 -6.73
CA GLU A 101 -12.43 6.20 -5.56
C GLU A 101 -11.30 5.16 -5.61
N ALA A 102 -11.64 3.88 -5.74
CA ALA A 102 -10.67 2.79 -5.78
C ALA A 102 -9.67 2.91 -6.94
N LEU A 103 -10.13 3.31 -8.13
CA LEU A 103 -9.28 3.55 -9.31
C LEU A 103 -8.34 4.73 -9.11
N LEU A 104 -8.79 5.80 -8.47
CA LEU A 104 -7.95 6.97 -8.16
C LEU A 104 -6.85 6.59 -7.14
N TYR A 105 -7.16 5.82 -6.11
CA TYR A 105 -6.15 5.30 -5.19
C TYR A 105 -5.10 4.45 -5.93
N ALA A 106 -5.52 3.56 -6.81
CA ALA A 106 -4.62 2.73 -7.60
C ALA A 106 -3.77 3.55 -8.58
N ALA A 107 -4.32 4.58 -9.20
CA ALA A 107 -3.61 5.49 -10.09
C ALA A 107 -2.55 6.32 -9.34
N SER A 108 -2.91 6.88 -8.18
CA SER A 108 -1.98 7.59 -7.28
C SER A 108 -0.82 6.67 -6.86
N ARG A 109 -1.14 5.44 -6.46
CA ARG A 109 -0.15 4.40 -6.09
C ARG A 109 0.81 4.08 -7.22
N ARG A 110 0.31 3.88 -8.43
CA ARG A 110 1.18 3.57 -9.57
C ARG A 110 2.19 4.67 -9.83
N GLN A 111 1.77 5.93 -9.80
CA GLN A 111 2.67 7.07 -10.02
C GLN A 111 3.70 7.17 -8.89
N HIS A 112 3.27 7.04 -7.65
CA HIS A 112 4.13 7.06 -6.47
C HIS A 112 5.19 5.94 -6.51
N LEU A 113 4.79 4.73 -6.91
CA LEU A 113 5.71 3.61 -7.08
C LEU A 113 6.84 3.92 -8.05
N VAL A 114 6.53 4.43 -9.25
CA VAL A 114 7.55 4.62 -10.29
C VAL A 114 8.45 5.82 -10.03
N GLU A 115 7.96 6.84 -9.33
CA GLU A 115 8.75 8.05 -9.06
C GLU A 115 9.56 7.98 -7.77
N VAL A 116 9.08 7.24 -6.75
CA VAL A 116 9.66 7.29 -5.40
C VAL A 116 10.07 5.91 -4.90
N ILE A 117 9.13 4.96 -4.80
CA ILE A 117 9.38 3.70 -4.11
C ILE A 117 10.37 2.83 -4.88
N GLN A 118 10.10 2.57 -6.17
CA GLN A 118 10.94 1.68 -6.97
C GLN A 118 12.38 2.19 -7.14
N PRO A 119 12.63 3.50 -7.40
CA PRO A 119 14.00 4.02 -7.46
C PRO A 119 14.77 3.83 -6.16
N ALA A 120 14.16 4.09 -5.00
CA ALA A 120 14.81 3.90 -3.70
C ALA A 120 15.11 2.42 -3.44
N LEU A 121 14.16 1.53 -3.66
CA LEU A 121 14.36 0.09 -3.51
C LEU A 121 15.43 -0.47 -4.46
N ALA A 122 15.54 0.07 -5.67
CA ALA A 122 16.58 -0.33 -6.63
C ALA A 122 18.00 0.08 -6.19
N GLN A 123 18.12 1.10 -5.32
CA GLN A 123 19.39 1.52 -4.71
C GLN A 123 19.76 0.71 -3.46
N GLY A 124 18.87 -0.16 -2.99
CA GLY A 124 19.06 -0.94 -1.77
C GLY A 124 18.59 -0.23 -0.50
N ASP A 125 17.86 0.87 -0.65
CA ASP A 125 17.39 1.69 0.47
C ASP A 125 16.20 1.05 1.19
N ILE A 126 15.92 1.55 2.39
CA ILE A 126 14.72 1.22 3.14
C ILE A 126 13.63 2.22 2.76
N VAL A 127 12.45 1.72 2.39
CA VAL A 127 11.27 2.56 2.20
C VAL A 127 10.23 2.20 3.24
N VAL A 128 9.80 3.19 4.02
CA VAL A 128 8.67 3.11 4.96
C VAL A 128 7.52 3.90 4.39
N CYS A 129 6.37 3.26 4.18
CA CYS A 129 5.20 3.91 3.61
C CYS A 129 4.01 3.87 4.58
N ASP A 130 3.44 5.04 4.89
CA ASP A 130 2.17 5.16 5.62
C ASP A 130 1.03 4.85 4.66
N ARG A 131 0.43 3.68 4.80
CA ARG A 131 -0.59 3.04 3.95
C ARG A 131 -0.05 2.54 2.60
N PHE A 132 -0.60 1.45 2.14
CA PHE A 132 -0.35 0.85 0.83
C PHE A 132 -1.57 0.04 0.37
N VAL A 133 -1.36 -1.10 -0.30
CA VAL A 133 -2.42 -1.94 -0.88
C VAL A 133 -3.41 -2.44 0.18
N ASP A 134 -2.92 -2.81 1.36
CA ASP A 134 -3.78 -3.34 2.43
C ASP A 134 -4.85 -2.32 2.85
N SER A 135 -4.51 -1.01 2.89
CA SER A 135 -5.50 0.06 3.07
C SER A 135 -6.59 0.04 1.99
N SER A 136 -6.22 -0.12 0.71
CA SER A 136 -7.23 -0.17 -0.36
C SER A 136 -8.12 -1.40 -0.26
N VAL A 137 -7.55 -2.56 0.08
CA VAL A 137 -8.34 -3.78 0.29
C VAL A 137 -9.31 -3.61 1.46
N ALA A 138 -8.88 -2.98 2.56
CA ALA A 138 -9.73 -2.75 3.71
C ALA A 138 -10.80 -1.68 3.46
N TYR A 139 -10.41 -0.50 2.96
CA TYR A 139 -11.32 0.65 2.79
C TYR A 139 -12.21 0.50 1.56
N GLN A 140 -11.66 0.24 0.38
CA GLN A 140 -12.44 0.13 -0.84
C GLN A 140 -13.04 -1.28 -0.99
N GLY A 141 -12.27 -2.32 -0.63
CA GLY A 141 -12.75 -3.71 -0.70
C GLY A 141 -13.81 -4.01 0.34
N GLY A 142 -13.50 -3.79 1.61
CA GLY A 142 -14.38 -4.01 2.76
C GLY A 142 -15.34 -2.84 2.99
N GLY A 143 -14.81 -1.67 3.35
CA GLY A 143 -15.61 -0.48 3.70
C GLY A 143 -16.61 -0.07 2.64
N ARG A 144 -16.17 0.06 1.36
CA ARG A 144 -17.03 0.37 0.19
C ARG A 144 -17.73 -0.83 -0.41
N GLU A 145 -17.53 -2.03 0.13
CA GLU A 145 -18.20 -3.27 -0.32
C GLU A 145 -17.98 -3.60 -1.81
N ILE A 146 -16.86 -3.11 -2.41
CA ILE A 146 -16.49 -3.49 -3.80
C ILE A 146 -16.08 -4.97 -3.87
N GLY A 147 -15.60 -5.52 -2.77
CA GLY A 147 -15.04 -6.85 -2.62
C GLY A 147 -13.51 -6.84 -2.60
N PRO A 148 -12.90 -7.48 -1.58
CA PRO A 148 -11.45 -7.52 -1.37
C PRO A 148 -10.67 -8.04 -2.59
N ASP A 149 -11.14 -9.14 -3.21
CA ASP A 149 -10.48 -9.76 -4.39
C ASP A 149 -10.44 -8.84 -5.61
N ALA A 150 -11.52 -8.10 -5.88
CA ALA A 150 -11.57 -7.18 -7.01
C ALA A 150 -10.58 -6.02 -6.82
N VAL A 151 -10.52 -5.47 -5.60
CA VAL A 151 -9.60 -4.40 -5.26
C VAL A 151 -8.16 -4.89 -5.25
N LEU A 152 -7.89 -6.09 -4.74
CA LEU A 152 -6.55 -6.69 -4.77
C LEU A 152 -6.05 -6.89 -6.21
N LYS A 153 -6.85 -7.47 -7.10
CA LYS A 153 -6.49 -7.66 -8.52
C LYS A 153 -6.17 -6.35 -9.23
N MET A 154 -6.97 -5.31 -8.99
CA MET A 154 -6.72 -3.98 -9.53
C MET A 154 -5.40 -3.41 -9.03
N ASN A 155 -5.10 -3.57 -7.75
CA ASN A 155 -3.85 -3.12 -7.14
C ASN A 155 -2.64 -3.95 -7.59
N GLN A 156 -2.78 -5.26 -7.83
CA GLN A 156 -1.73 -6.08 -8.44
C GLN A 156 -1.32 -5.56 -9.82
N PHE A 157 -2.28 -5.09 -10.62
CA PHE A 157 -1.97 -4.40 -11.88
C PHE A 157 -1.20 -3.09 -11.63
N ALA A 158 -1.66 -2.25 -10.69
CA ALA A 158 -1.03 -0.97 -10.39
C ALA A 158 0.40 -1.12 -9.83
N THR A 159 0.64 -2.13 -8.98
CA THR A 159 1.94 -2.35 -8.32
C THR A 159 2.89 -3.22 -9.14
N ALA A 160 2.43 -3.83 -10.24
CA ALA A 160 3.17 -4.87 -10.96
C ALA A 160 3.64 -6.00 -10.02
N GLY A 161 2.83 -6.30 -9.00
CA GLY A 161 3.09 -7.35 -8.02
C GLY A 161 4.09 -6.99 -6.92
N LEU A 162 4.50 -5.71 -6.78
CA LEU A 162 5.31 -5.31 -5.63
C LEU A 162 4.48 -5.40 -4.35
N GLU A 163 5.02 -6.10 -3.35
CA GLU A 163 4.46 -6.25 -2.02
C GLU A 163 5.47 -5.82 -0.96
N PRO A 164 5.01 -5.32 0.21
CA PRO A 164 5.87 -5.04 1.35
C PRO A 164 6.50 -6.33 1.89
N ALA A 165 7.75 -6.25 2.34
CA ALA A 165 8.41 -7.33 3.08
C ALA A 165 7.88 -7.46 4.53
N LEU A 166 7.35 -6.36 5.07
CA LEU A 166 6.72 -6.29 6.38
C LEU A 166 5.64 -5.21 6.38
N THR A 167 4.48 -5.52 6.94
CA THR A 167 3.43 -4.58 7.28
C THR A 167 3.23 -4.55 8.79
N LEU A 168 3.35 -3.38 9.39
CA LEU A 168 2.99 -3.14 10.78
C LEU A 168 1.56 -2.60 10.84
N TYR A 169 0.65 -3.40 11.34
CA TYR A 169 -0.74 -3.01 11.54
C TYR A 169 -0.92 -2.48 12.95
N LEU A 170 -1.24 -1.19 13.08
CA LEU A 170 -1.55 -0.55 14.36
C LEU A 170 -3.00 -0.82 14.71
N ASP A 171 -3.20 -1.76 15.63
CA ASP A 171 -4.52 -2.23 16.03
C ASP A 171 -5.11 -1.37 17.13
N VAL A 172 -6.31 -0.85 16.89
CA VAL A 172 -7.13 -0.18 17.91
C VAL A 172 -8.61 -0.53 17.69
N PRO A 173 -9.41 -0.67 18.74
CA PRO A 173 -10.86 -0.75 18.61
C PRO A 173 -11.40 0.45 17.82
N VAL A 174 -12.35 0.21 16.94
CA VAL A 174 -12.91 1.24 16.04
C VAL A 174 -13.35 2.49 16.82
N GLN A 175 -14.07 2.31 17.94
CA GLN A 175 -14.54 3.42 18.75
C GLN A 175 -13.40 4.27 19.31
N VAL A 176 -12.31 3.63 19.76
CA VAL A 176 -11.12 4.34 20.28
C VAL A 176 -10.48 5.19 19.18
N GLY A 177 -10.37 4.66 17.96
CA GLY A 177 -9.87 5.40 16.81
C GLY A 177 -10.73 6.62 16.49
N LEU A 178 -12.05 6.45 16.43
CA LEU A 178 -12.99 7.54 16.16
C LEU A 178 -13.00 8.61 17.26
N ASP A 179 -12.87 8.22 18.52
CA ASP A 179 -12.80 9.16 19.64
C ASP A 179 -11.52 9.98 19.60
N ARG A 180 -10.39 9.35 19.24
CA ARG A 180 -9.12 10.06 19.01
C ARG A 180 -9.22 11.09 17.87
N ILE A 181 -9.89 10.73 16.75
CA ILE A 181 -10.13 11.65 15.65
C ILE A 181 -10.93 12.85 16.12
N LYS A 182 -12.02 12.63 16.85
CA LYS A 182 -12.87 13.71 17.38
C LYS A 182 -12.12 14.63 18.33
N SER A 183 -11.26 14.10 19.20
CA SER A 183 -10.49 14.90 20.15
C SER A 183 -9.42 15.78 19.50
N HIS A 184 -8.96 15.46 18.28
CA HIS A 184 -7.93 16.19 17.53
C HIS A 184 -8.45 16.88 16.27
N GLN A 185 -9.76 17.11 16.16
CA GLN A 185 -10.39 17.72 14.96
C GLN A 185 -9.80 19.08 14.57
N ASN A 186 -9.35 19.87 15.55
CA ASN A 186 -8.76 21.19 15.30
C ASN A 186 -7.31 21.15 14.81
N GLU A 187 -6.66 19.99 14.86
CA GLU A 187 -5.23 19.83 14.56
C GLU A 187 -5.00 19.11 13.21
N ARG A 188 -6.07 18.59 12.60
CA ARG A 188 -6.00 17.86 11.33
C ARG A 188 -6.98 18.42 10.30
N GLN A 189 -6.63 18.28 9.05
CA GLN A 189 -7.55 18.59 7.94
C GLN A 189 -8.68 17.54 7.92
N TYR A 190 -9.93 18.01 7.95
CA TYR A 190 -11.11 17.21 7.75
C TYR A 190 -11.20 16.73 6.31
N ASP A 191 -11.41 15.47 6.08
CA ASP A 191 -11.48 14.89 4.75
C ASP A 191 -12.80 14.12 4.51
N ARG A 192 -12.98 13.64 3.29
CA ARG A 192 -14.22 12.96 2.87
C ARG A 192 -14.46 11.66 3.64
N LEU A 193 -13.42 10.94 4.05
CA LEU A 193 -13.55 9.69 4.82
C LEU A 193 -13.98 9.93 6.27
N ASP A 194 -13.75 11.12 6.80
CA ASP A 194 -14.23 11.49 8.15
C ASP A 194 -15.76 11.58 8.24
N GLN A 195 -16.46 11.60 7.10
CA GLN A 195 -17.93 11.63 7.01
C GLN A 195 -18.56 10.23 7.06
N GLU A 196 -17.75 9.18 7.05
CA GLU A 196 -18.24 7.82 6.97
C GLU A 196 -18.87 7.33 8.27
N SER A 197 -19.79 6.38 8.15
CA SER A 197 -20.53 5.82 9.27
C SER A 197 -19.67 4.89 10.12
N LEU A 198 -20.08 4.66 11.37
CA LEU A 198 -19.48 3.63 12.23
C LEU A 198 -19.42 2.26 11.54
N ALA A 199 -20.51 1.85 10.88
CA ALA A 199 -20.58 0.58 10.17
C ALA A 199 -19.57 0.47 9.03
N PHE A 200 -19.21 1.59 8.38
CA PHE A 200 -18.12 1.61 7.41
C PHE A 200 -16.78 1.28 8.08
N HIS A 201 -16.44 1.93 9.20
CA HIS A 201 -15.21 1.72 9.93
C HIS A 201 -15.13 0.30 10.54
N GLU A 202 -16.25 -0.27 10.97
CA GLU A 202 -16.33 -1.67 11.41
C GLU A 202 -15.97 -2.64 10.27
N ARG A 203 -16.54 -2.45 9.06
CA ARG A 203 -16.19 -3.26 7.90
C ARG A 203 -14.71 -3.10 7.49
N VAL A 204 -14.16 -1.90 7.60
CA VAL A 204 -12.72 -1.67 7.36
C VAL A 204 -11.87 -2.46 8.36
N HIS A 205 -12.21 -2.43 9.64
CA HIS A 205 -11.52 -3.17 10.67
C HIS A 205 -11.59 -4.70 10.41
N ASP A 206 -12.78 -5.23 10.12
CA ASP A 206 -12.98 -6.66 9.83
C ASP A 206 -12.17 -7.12 8.62
N ALA A 207 -12.08 -6.27 7.60
CA ALA A 207 -11.25 -6.55 6.42
C ALA A 207 -9.76 -6.59 6.76
N TYR A 208 -9.27 -5.70 7.64
CA TYR A 208 -7.89 -5.79 8.13
C TYR A 208 -7.65 -7.06 8.96
N MET A 209 -8.60 -7.46 9.82
CA MET A 209 -8.48 -8.71 10.57
C MET A 209 -8.35 -9.92 9.64
N THR A 210 -9.13 -9.95 8.56
CA THR A 210 -9.02 -10.98 7.53
C THR A 210 -7.64 -10.96 6.85
N LEU A 211 -7.15 -9.78 6.45
CA LEU A 211 -5.81 -9.63 5.85
C LEU A 211 -4.69 -10.14 6.77
N ILE A 212 -4.77 -9.89 8.08
CA ILE A 212 -3.79 -10.36 9.06
C ILE A 212 -3.78 -11.88 9.13
N VAL A 213 -4.96 -12.51 9.19
CA VAL A 213 -5.10 -13.97 9.23
C VAL A 213 -4.58 -14.62 7.96
N ASP A 214 -4.84 -14.01 6.80
CA ASP A 214 -4.43 -14.54 5.49
C ASP A 214 -2.93 -14.31 5.20
N ASN A 215 -2.29 -13.35 5.88
CA ASN A 215 -0.89 -12.96 5.63
C ASN A 215 -0.03 -12.93 6.91
N PRO A 216 0.00 -13.98 7.74
CA PRO A 216 0.65 -13.96 9.06
C PRO A 216 2.17 -13.82 8.99
N GLN A 217 2.79 -14.12 7.83
CA GLN A 217 4.23 -13.96 7.62
C GLN A 217 4.63 -12.53 7.28
N ARG A 218 3.71 -11.74 6.76
CA ARG A 218 3.95 -10.38 6.27
C ARG A 218 3.39 -9.31 7.20
N ILE A 219 2.21 -9.53 7.76
CA ILE A 219 1.50 -8.55 8.59
C ILE A 219 1.67 -8.90 10.07
N VAL A 220 2.19 -7.94 10.83
CA VAL A 220 2.34 -8.03 12.29
C VAL A 220 1.44 -6.99 12.95
N SER A 221 0.51 -7.46 13.78
CA SER A 221 -0.35 -6.58 14.58
C SER A 221 0.40 -6.04 15.80
N ILE A 222 0.27 -4.74 16.03
CA ILE A 222 0.84 -4.01 17.16
C ILE A 222 -0.32 -3.37 17.92
N ASP A 223 -0.45 -3.68 19.21
CA ASP A 223 -1.46 -3.06 20.06
C ASP A 223 -1.20 -1.55 20.21
N ALA A 224 -2.01 -0.76 19.50
CA ALA A 224 -1.91 0.69 19.50
C ALA A 224 -2.86 1.35 20.52
N THR A 225 -3.44 0.58 21.45
CA THR A 225 -4.13 1.10 22.64
C THR A 225 -3.13 1.51 23.72
N GLU A 226 -1.93 0.96 23.71
CA GLU A 226 -0.83 1.25 24.62
C GLU A 226 -0.28 2.69 24.45
N PRO A 227 0.46 3.22 25.45
CA PRO A 227 1.17 4.50 25.33
C PRO A 227 2.11 4.53 24.10
N LEU A 228 2.25 5.73 23.50
CA LEU A 228 3.03 5.94 22.28
C LEU A 228 4.43 5.30 22.33
N GLU A 229 5.14 5.47 23.45
CA GLU A 229 6.50 4.97 23.64
C GLU A 229 6.56 3.43 23.55
N LYS A 230 5.55 2.75 24.07
CA LYS A 230 5.46 1.29 24.00
C LYS A 230 5.15 0.82 22.59
N VAL A 231 4.25 1.51 21.89
CA VAL A 231 3.91 1.21 20.48
C VAL A 231 5.14 1.39 19.59
N VAL A 232 5.85 2.51 19.77
CA VAL A 232 7.11 2.79 19.03
C VAL A 232 8.17 1.72 19.32
N ALA A 233 8.35 1.35 20.59
CA ALA A 233 9.30 0.29 20.96
C ALA A 233 8.94 -1.05 20.36
N ALA A 234 7.66 -1.43 20.32
CA ALA A 234 7.19 -2.65 19.70
C ALA A 234 7.43 -2.66 18.18
N CYS A 235 7.15 -1.54 17.50
CA CYS A 235 7.45 -1.37 16.08
C CYS A 235 8.96 -1.49 15.81
N PHE A 236 9.80 -0.78 16.58
CA PHE A 236 11.25 -0.82 16.44
C PHE A 236 11.79 -2.25 16.62
N GLN A 237 11.37 -2.95 17.66
CA GLN A 237 11.77 -4.34 17.92
C GLN A 237 11.33 -5.29 16.81
N THR A 238 10.12 -5.09 16.26
CA THR A 238 9.60 -5.94 15.18
C THR A 238 10.45 -5.76 13.92
N ILE A 239 10.76 -4.53 13.54
CA ILE A 239 11.59 -4.23 12.37
C ILE A 239 13.01 -4.78 12.55
N THR A 240 13.66 -4.53 13.70
CA THR A 240 15.04 -4.97 13.96
C THR A 240 15.16 -6.49 14.02
N ARG A 241 14.17 -7.18 14.55
CA ARG A 241 14.13 -8.66 14.54
C ARG A 241 13.93 -9.24 13.14
N ARG A 242 13.14 -8.55 12.31
CA ARG A 242 12.81 -9.02 10.97
C ARG A 242 13.96 -8.82 9.99
N PHE A 243 14.74 -7.75 10.14
CA PHE A 243 15.80 -7.33 9.24
C PHE A 243 17.09 -6.98 10.01
N PRO A 244 17.67 -7.91 10.79
CA PRO A 244 18.83 -7.60 11.61
C PRO A 244 20.03 -7.13 10.79
N GLU A 245 20.12 -7.52 9.52
CA GLU A 245 21.18 -7.12 8.58
C GLU A 245 21.16 -5.63 8.21
N LEU A 246 20.04 -4.95 8.40
CA LEU A 246 19.90 -3.51 8.10
C LEU A 246 20.45 -2.61 9.21
N PHE A 247 20.75 -3.17 10.39
CA PHE A 247 21.12 -2.41 11.59
C PHE A 247 22.60 -2.56 11.97
N ASN A 248 23.14 -1.52 12.66
CA ASN A 248 24.50 -1.52 13.23
C ASN A 248 24.58 -2.35 14.52
#